data_2588138696829f6074b28a196fe12017
#
_entry.id   2588138696829f6074b28a196fe12017
#
_cell.length_a   1.000
_cell.length_b   1.000
_cell.length_c   1.000
_cell.angle_alpha   90.00
_cell.angle_beta   90.00
_cell.angle_gamma   90.00
#
_symmetry.space_group_name_H-M   'P 1'
#
loop_
_entity.id
_entity.type
_entity.pdbx_description
1 polymer ?
#
loop_
_entity_poly.entity_id
_entity_poly.type
_entity_poly.pdbx_seq_one_letter_code
_entity_poly.pdbx_strand_id
1 'polypeptide(L)'
;MNKTKHSKRIIISKVLSLLISIVLIIGSTFAARGNTFLNNVQTTTQKYAINVIVLKNGKYGSASLKDLKGERFGRSYEKEKATLNKALAQMEDTIDTQKYTNFDTYSQLSDALYTGKVDVIVVGEQYKSMLEVNHEGFDDETRIV
;
A
#
# COMPACT_ATOMS: atom_id res chain seq x y z
N MET A 1 46.37 54.95 -21.74
CA MET A 1 45.76 53.83 -22.49
C MET A 1 45.38 52.64 -21.60
N ASN A 2 44.65 52.88 -20.51
CA ASN A 2 44.28 51.80 -19.51
C ASN A 2 42.80 51.70 -19.15
N LYS A 3 41.91 52.49 -19.81
CA LYS A 3 40.47 52.48 -19.50
C LYS A 3 39.72 51.26 -20.02
N THR A 4 40.18 50.68 -21.12
CA THR A 4 39.49 49.51 -21.76
C THR A 4 39.70 48.20 -20.99
N LYS A 5 40.82 48.07 -20.28
CA LYS A 5 41.14 46.83 -19.52
C LYS A 5 40.31 46.75 -18.24
N HIS A 6 40.01 47.88 -17.62
CA HIS A 6 39.21 48.01 -16.42
C HIS A 6 37.73 47.71 -16.70
N SER A 7 37.22 48.23 -17.83
CA SER A 7 35.84 47.99 -18.29
C SER A 7 35.56 46.51 -18.56
N LYS A 8 36.50 45.82 -19.25
CA LYS A 8 36.36 44.38 -19.54
C LYS A 8 36.34 43.51 -18.29
N ARG A 9 37.14 43.86 -17.24
CA ARG A 9 37.13 43.14 -15.98
C ARG A 9 35.80 43.30 -15.21
N ILE A 10 35.21 44.51 -15.23
CA ILE A 10 33.91 44.79 -14.61
C ILE A 10 32.78 44.01 -15.31
N ILE A 11 32.80 43.94 -16.65
CA ILE A 11 31.81 43.21 -17.43
C ILE A 11 31.93 41.71 -17.16
N ILE A 12 33.14 41.17 -17.12
CA ILE A 12 33.39 39.75 -16.86
C ILE A 12 32.93 39.38 -15.44
N SER A 13 33.20 40.24 -14.46
CA SER A 13 32.77 40.03 -13.06
C SER A 13 31.23 40.03 -12.94
N LYS A 14 30.55 40.94 -13.63
CA LYS A 14 29.08 41.00 -13.66
C LYS A 14 28.45 39.79 -14.32
N VAL A 15 29.00 39.35 -15.44
CA VAL A 15 28.55 38.13 -16.14
C VAL A 15 28.78 36.89 -15.30
N LEU A 16 29.93 36.79 -14.65
CA LEU A 16 30.22 35.64 -13.76
C LEU A 16 29.28 35.61 -12.55
N SER A 17 28.99 36.76 -11.94
CA SER A 17 28.02 36.89 -10.85
C SER A 17 26.62 36.49 -11.27
N LEU A 18 26.19 36.87 -12.47
CA LEU A 18 24.88 36.50 -13.02
C LEU A 18 24.78 34.99 -13.27
N LEU A 19 25.84 34.36 -13.80
CA LEU A 19 25.90 32.92 -14.02
C LEU A 19 25.83 32.15 -12.69
N ILE A 20 26.54 32.58 -11.65
CA ILE A 20 26.51 31.98 -10.33
C ILE A 20 25.09 32.08 -9.72
N SER A 21 24.42 33.23 -9.88
CA SER A 21 23.05 33.43 -9.41
C SER A 21 22.06 32.48 -10.09
N ILE A 22 22.20 32.24 -11.39
CA ILE A 22 21.36 31.32 -12.16
C ILE A 22 21.58 29.88 -11.66
N VAL A 23 22.83 29.49 -11.45
CA VAL A 23 23.16 28.13 -10.93
C VAL A 23 22.59 27.92 -9.53
N LEU A 24 22.62 28.92 -8.65
CA LEU A 24 22.03 28.85 -7.32
C LEU A 24 20.50 28.74 -7.35
N ILE A 25 19.84 29.47 -8.26
CA ILE A 25 18.38 29.39 -8.43
C ILE A 25 17.98 27.99 -8.94
N ILE A 26 18.67 27.45 -9.94
CA ILE A 26 18.42 26.11 -10.45
C ILE A 26 18.71 25.06 -9.36
N GLY A 27 19.82 25.21 -8.64
CA GLY A 27 20.19 24.30 -7.56
C GLY A 27 19.17 24.29 -6.41
N SER A 28 18.60 25.44 -6.03
CA SER A 28 17.60 25.52 -4.98
C SER A 28 16.27 24.88 -5.37
N THR A 29 15.84 25.01 -6.63
CA THR A 29 14.62 24.36 -7.12
C THR A 29 14.79 22.83 -7.24
N PHE A 30 15.99 22.36 -7.58
CA PHE A 30 16.32 20.95 -7.60
C PHE A 30 16.35 20.34 -6.19
N ALA A 31 16.93 21.05 -5.22
CA ALA A 31 16.96 20.61 -3.83
C ALA A 31 15.54 20.57 -3.21
N ALA A 32 14.68 21.54 -3.53
CA ALA A 32 13.29 21.54 -3.06
C ALA A 32 12.47 20.38 -3.68
N ARG A 33 12.67 20.09 -4.97
CA ARG A 33 12.03 18.94 -5.64
C ARG A 33 12.60 17.61 -5.18
N GLY A 34 13.91 17.53 -4.92
CA GLY A 34 14.56 16.35 -4.38
C GLY A 34 14.05 16.00 -2.98
N ASN A 35 13.86 17.00 -2.10
CA ASN A 35 13.27 16.78 -0.78
C ASN A 35 11.82 16.29 -0.85
N THR A 36 11.02 16.80 -1.78
CA THR A 36 9.65 16.32 -2.00
C THR A 36 9.65 14.89 -2.52
N PHE A 37 10.58 14.53 -3.40
CA PHE A 37 10.73 13.16 -3.89
C PHE A 37 11.17 12.21 -2.76
N LEU A 38 12.17 12.59 -1.95
CA LEU A 38 12.64 11.78 -0.82
C LEU A 38 11.56 11.66 0.28
N ASN A 39 10.81 12.72 0.56
CA ASN A 39 9.68 12.65 1.49
C ASN A 39 8.57 11.73 0.94
N ASN A 40 8.28 11.76 -0.35
CA ASN A 40 7.33 10.83 -0.96
C ASN A 40 7.84 9.38 -0.96
N VAL A 41 9.14 9.14 -1.10
CA VAL A 41 9.75 7.81 -0.99
C VAL A 41 9.77 7.33 0.47
N GLN A 42 10.01 8.21 1.44
CA GLN A 42 9.96 7.86 2.86
C GLN A 42 8.52 7.74 3.40
N THR A 43 7.56 8.42 2.80
CA THR A 43 6.14 8.30 3.11
C THR A 43 5.39 7.31 2.21
N THR A 44 6.10 6.56 1.37
CA THR A 44 5.56 5.30 0.87
C THR A 44 5.57 4.31 2.05
N THR A 45 4.80 4.64 3.07
CA THR A 45 4.24 3.62 3.95
C THR A 45 3.58 2.67 2.98
N GLN A 46 4.17 1.50 2.75
CA GLN A 46 3.47 0.42 2.07
C GLN A 46 2.17 0.27 2.86
N LYS A 47 1.09 0.79 2.32
CA LYS A 47 -0.24 0.52 2.85
C LYS A 47 -0.46 -0.95 2.57
N TYR A 48 -0.18 -1.76 3.55
CA TYR A 48 -0.57 -3.16 3.53
C TYR A 48 -2.08 -3.19 3.61
N ALA A 49 -2.74 -3.12 2.47
CA ALA A 49 -4.16 -3.31 2.37
C ALA A 49 -4.46 -4.80 2.53
N ILE A 50 -5.38 -5.13 3.40
CA ILE A 50 -5.97 -6.46 3.48
C ILE A 50 -7.38 -6.41 2.95
N ASN A 51 -7.79 -7.50 2.34
CA ASN A 51 -9.16 -7.73 1.90
C ASN A 51 -9.83 -8.68 2.89
N VAL A 52 -10.96 -8.28 3.39
CA VAL A 52 -11.90 -9.13 4.13
C VAL A 52 -12.94 -9.61 3.13
N ILE A 53 -12.95 -10.91 2.82
CA ILE A 53 -13.68 -11.48 1.71
C ILE A 53 -14.74 -12.45 2.21
N VAL A 54 -15.95 -12.34 1.66
CA VAL A 54 -17.10 -13.21 1.93
C VAL A 54 -17.73 -13.66 0.61
N LEU A 55 -18.48 -14.76 0.61
CA LEU A 55 -19.27 -15.19 -0.54
C LEU A 55 -20.43 -14.24 -0.77
N LYS A 56 -20.66 -13.81 -2.03
CA LYS A 56 -21.78 -12.94 -2.42
C LYS A 56 -23.13 -13.58 -2.13
N ASN A 57 -23.27 -14.86 -2.41
CA ASN A 57 -24.49 -15.63 -2.23
C ASN A 57 -24.54 -16.34 -0.87
N GLY A 58 -23.60 -16.05 0.04
CA GLY A 58 -23.56 -16.60 1.39
C GLY A 58 -24.31 -15.77 2.42
N LYS A 59 -24.35 -16.26 3.65
CA LYS A 59 -24.98 -15.60 4.81
C LYS A 59 -24.52 -14.13 4.99
N TYR A 60 -23.28 -13.84 4.63
CA TYR A 60 -22.64 -12.53 4.82
C TYR A 60 -22.49 -11.72 3.52
N GLY A 61 -23.16 -12.12 2.46
CA GLY A 61 -23.07 -11.46 1.15
C GLY A 61 -23.40 -9.96 1.14
N SER A 62 -24.23 -9.49 2.08
CA SER A 62 -24.58 -8.06 2.27
C SER A 62 -24.03 -7.46 3.56
N ALA A 63 -23.24 -8.21 4.34
CA ALA A 63 -22.74 -7.79 5.64
C ALA A 63 -21.72 -6.64 5.55
N SER A 64 -21.69 -5.79 6.55
CA SER A 64 -20.59 -4.87 6.81
C SER A 64 -19.54 -5.52 7.70
N LEU A 65 -18.35 -4.92 7.81
CA LEU A 65 -17.29 -5.44 8.66
C LEU A 65 -17.74 -5.66 10.12
N LYS A 66 -18.60 -4.78 10.65
CA LYS A 66 -19.13 -4.88 12.03
C LYS A 66 -20.04 -6.08 12.25
N ASP A 67 -20.72 -6.52 11.20
CA ASP A 67 -21.63 -7.67 11.24
C ASP A 67 -20.89 -9.00 11.30
N LEU A 68 -19.57 -8.99 11.03
CA LEU A 68 -18.70 -10.15 11.04
C LEU A 68 -18.09 -10.44 12.43
N LYS A 69 -18.48 -9.68 13.45
CA LYS A 69 -17.99 -9.87 14.81
C LYS A 69 -18.33 -11.30 15.33
N GLY A 70 -17.30 -12.00 15.78
CA GLY A 70 -17.44 -13.35 16.36
C GLY A 70 -17.55 -14.48 15.33
N GLU A 71 -17.50 -14.17 14.04
CA GLU A 71 -17.55 -15.16 12.97
C GLU A 71 -16.21 -15.89 12.80
N ARG A 72 -16.20 -16.96 12.00
CA ARG A 72 -15.03 -17.79 11.77
C ARG A 72 -14.20 -17.21 10.62
N PHE A 73 -13.02 -16.73 10.96
CA PHE A 73 -12.08 -16.14 10.00
C PHE A 73 -11.01 -17.13 9.58
N GLY A 74 -10.74 -17.22 8.29
CA GLY A 74 -9.60 -17.94 7.71
C GLY A 74 -8.50 -16.98 7.26
N ARG A 75 -7.25 -17.39 7.40
CA ARG A 75 -6.08 -16.64 6.91
C ARG A 75 -4.92 -17.56 6.58
N SER A 76 -4.03 -17.11 5.70
CA SER A 76 -2.73 -17.73 5.43
C SER A 76 -1.63 -16.97 6.16
N TYR A 77 -1.61 -17.06 7.50
CA TYR A 77 -0.79 -16.23 8.36
C TYR A 77 0.72 -16.36 8.08
N GLU A 78 1.23 -17.57 7.93
CA GLU A 78 2.66 -17.80 7.71
C GLU A 78 3.14 -17.22 6.37
N LYS A 79 2.27 -17.19 5.37
CA LYS A 79 2.57 -16.60 4.04
C LYS A 79 2.54 -15.07 4.07
N GLU A 80 1.70 -14.49 4.91
CA GLU A 80 1.41 -13.05 4.92
C GLU A 80 1.74 -12.36 6.25
N LYS A 81 2.51 -12.99 7.12
CA LYS A 81 2.77 -12.51 8.49
C LYS A 81 3.15 -11.03 8.56
N ALA A 82 4.05 -10.57 7.69
CA ALA A 82 4.52 -9.19 7.69
C ALA A 82 3.41 -8.19 7.29
N THR A 83 2.54 -8.60 6.36
CA THR A 83 1.41 -7.79 5.85
C THR A 83 0.26 -7.76 6.85
N LEU A 84 -0.06 -8.92 7.42
CA LEU A 84 -1.25 -9.09 8.27
C LEU A 84 -1.13 -8.47 9.65
N ASN A 85 0.05 -8.47 10.28
CA ASN A 85 0.18 -8.05 11.68
C ASN A 85 -0.42 -6.67 11.99
N LYS A 86 -0.10 -5.65 11.19
CA LYS A 86 -0.61 -4.29 11.43
C LYS A 86 -2.08 -4.14 11.03
N ALA A 87 -2.45 -4.77 9.93
CA ALA A 87 -3.79 -4.65 9.38
C ALA A 87 -4.82 -5.42 10.22
N LEU A 88 -4.47 -6.60 10.73
CA LEU A 88 -5.31 -7.37 11.65
C LEU A 88 -5.52 -6.64 12.98
N ALA A 89 -4.48 -6.00 13.52
CA ALA A 89 -4.63 -5.18 14.73
C ALA A 89 -5.65 -4.04 14.53
N GLN A 90 -5.61 -3.34 13.39
CA GLN A 90 -6.60 -2.30 13.07
C GLN A 90 -8.02 -2.85 12.88
N MET A 91 -8.14 -4.06 12.34
CA MET A 91 -9.43 -4.72 12.20
C MET A 91 -9.97 -5.15 13.56
N GLU A 92 -9.14 -5.66 14.46
CA GLU A 92 -9.51 -6.02 15.82
C GLU A 92 -10.00 -4.82 16.63
N ASP A 93 -9.43 -3.64 16.42
CA ASP A 93 -9.94 -2.39 17.02
C ASP A 93 -11.37 -2.04 16.55
N THR A 94 -11.76 -2.50 15.35
CA THR A 94 -13.08 -2.20 14.75
C THR A 94 -14.15 -3.21 15.14
N ILE A 95 -13.81 -4.50 15.16
CA ILE A 95 -14.78 -5.60 15.32
C ILE A 95 -14.48 -6.52 16.50
N ASP A 96 -13.52 -6.13 17.36
CA ASP A 96 -13.10 -6.95 18.51
C ASP A 96 -12.25 -8.17 18.09
N THR A 97 -11.68 -8.87 19.06
CA THR A 97 -10.83 -10.03 18.81
C THR A 97 -11.55 -11.13 18.04
N GLN A 98 -10.95 -11.59 16.95
CA GLN A 98 -11.50 -12.63 16.09
C GLN A 98 -10.80 -13.97 16.30
N LYS A 99 -11.52 -15.06 16.04
CA LYS A 99 -10.95 -16.40 15.98
C LYS A 99 -10.48 -16.69 14.57
N TYR A 100 -9.17 -16.85 14.41
CA TYR A 100 -8.56 -17.15 13.12
C TYR A 100 -8.21 -18.63 12.99
N THR A 101 -8.56 -19.22 11.85
CA THR A 101 -8.04 -20.53 11.42
C THR A 101 -6.93 -20.28 10.41
N ASN A 102 -5.74 -20.82 10.65
CA ASN A 102 -4.61 -20.69 9.74
C ASN A 102 -4.63 -21.80 8.69
N PHE A 103 -4.33 -21.43 7.46
CA PHE A 103 -4.19 -22.35 6.33
C PHE A 103 -2.81 -22.20 5.71
N ASP A 104 -2.24 -23.29 5.23
CA ASP A 104 -0.88 -23.31 4.68
C ASP A 104 -0.83 -22.78 3.24
N THR A 105 -1.93 -22.88 2.51
CA THR A 105 -2.02 -22.47 1.10
C THR A 105 -3.28 -21.66 0.84
N TYR A 106 -3.25 -20.85 -0.24
CA TYR A 106 -4.42 -20.09 -0.69
C TYR A 106 -5.52 -20.97 -1.25
N SER A 107 -5.19 -22.15 -1.81
CA SER A 107 -6.16 -23.15 -2.22
C SER A 107 -6.97 -23.67 -1.03
N GLN A 108 -6.30 -24.08 0.05
CA GLN A 108 -6.98 -24.49 1.28
C GLN A 108 -7.83 -23.39 1.88
N LEU A 109 -7.36 -22.12 1.77
CA LEU A 109 -8.08 -20.95 2.29
C LEU A 109 -9.36 -20.69 1.49
N SER A 110 -9.30 -20.72 0.15
CA SER A 110 -10.49 -20.59 -0.69
C SER A 110 -11.46 -21.76 -0.50
N ASP A 111 -10.98 -23.00 -0.49
CA ASP A 111 -11.81 -24.19 -0.25
C ASP A 111 -12.53 -24.11 1.09
N ALA A 112 -11.87 -23.58 2.12
CA ALA A 112 -12.47 -23.42 3.44
C ALA A 112 -13.63 -22.42 3.45
N LEU A 113 -13.57 -21.37 2.62
CA LEU A 113 -14.64 -20.41 2.43
C LEU A 113 -15.84 -21.06 1.70
N TYR A 114 -15.58 -21.78 0.61
CA TYR A 114 -16.64 -22.43 -0.19
C TYR A 114 -17.30 -23.59 0.53
N THR A 115 -16.56 -24.33 1.33
CA THR A 115 -17.11 -25.46 2.13
C THR A 115 -17.76 -25.01 3.44
N GLY A 116 -17.74 -23.72 3.76
CA GLY A 116 -18.27 -23.20 5.01
C GLY A 116 -17.48 -23.59 6.25
N LYS A 117 -16.23 -24.00 6.11
CA LYS A 117 -15.32 -24.24 7.24
C LYS A 117 -14.97 -22.93 7.95
N VAL A 118 -14.86 -21.84 7.18
CA VAL A 118 -14.81 -20.47 7.64
C VAL A 118 -15.88 -19.64 6.94
N ASP A 119 -16.29 -18.54 7.54
CA ASP A 119 -17.32 -17.66 7.00
C ASP A 119 -16.72 -16.47 6.25
N VAL A 120 -15.50 -16.13 6.61
CA VAL A 120 -14.75 -14.96 6.13
C VAL A 120 -13.29 -15.35 5.94
N ILE A 121 -12.66 -14.83 4.90
CA ILE A 121 -11.21 -14.93 4.74
C ILE A 121 -10.55 -13.56 4.71
N VAL A 122 -9.32 -13.49 5.21
CA VAL A 122 -8.50 -12.29 5.22
C VAL A 122 -7.23 -12.53 4.43
N VAL A 123 -7.02 -11.71 3.39
CA VAL A 123 -5.92 -11.87 2.44
C VAL A 123 -5.32 -10.50 2.13
N GLY A 124 -3.99 -10.40 2.11
CA GLY A 124 -3.32 -9.20 1.63
C GLY A 124 -3.64 -8.92 0.16
N GLU A 125 -3.82 -7.66 -0.22
CA GLU A 125 -4.18 -7.24 -1.57
C GLU A 125 -3.26 -7.86 -2.64
N GLN A 126 -1.98 -7.94 -2.33
CA GLN A 126 -0.97 -8.52 -3.22
C GLN A 126 -1.16 -10.01 -3.52
N TYR A 127 -1.94 -10.73 -2.71
CA TYR A 127 -2.16 -12.18 -2.84
C TYR A 127 -3.59 -12.53 -3.31
N LYS A 128 -4.45 -11.54 -3.48
CA LYS A 128 -5.84 -11.76 -3.91
C LYS A 128 -5.93 -12.53 -5.21
N SER A 129 -5.07 -12.21 -6.18
CA SER A 129 -5.02 -12.91 -7.47
C SER A 129 -4.70 -14.40 -7.36
N MET A 130 -4.05 -14.84 -6.28
CA MET A 130 -3.79 -16.27 -6.07
C MET A 130 -5.05 -17.07 -5.74
N LEU A 131 -6.07 -16.42 -5.21
CA LEU A 131 -7.38 -17.05 -4.95
C LEU A 131 -8.11 -17.33 -6.27
N GLU A 132 -8.07 -16.39 -7.22
CA GLU A 132 -8.65 -16.57 -8.55
C GLU A 132 -7.95 -17.68 -9.34
N VAL A 133 -6.62 -17.78 -9.24
CA VAL A 133 -5.86 -18.87 -9.88
C VAL A 133 -6.23 -20.24 -9.31
N ASN A 134 -6.55 -20.33 -8.04
CA ASN A 134 -6.91 -21.58 -7.37
C ASN A 134 -8.40 -21.93 -7.50
N HIS A 135 -9.25 -20.94 -7.75
CA HIS A 135 -10.69 -21.12 -7.94
C HIS A 135 -11.19 -20.13 -8.98
N GLU A 136 -11.38 -20.62 -10.21
CA GLU A 136 -11.88 -19.81 -11.33
C GLU A 136 -13.26 -19.23 -11.00
N GLY A 137 -13.42 -17.93 -11.22
CA GLY A 137 -14.64 -17.20 -10.87
C GLY A 137 -14.70 -16.71 -9.43
N PHE A 138 -13.61 -16.83 -8.67
CA PHE A 138 -13.55 -16.38 -7.28
C PHE A 138 -13.97 -14.92 -7.11
N ASP A 139 -13.49 -14.04 -7.97
CA ASP A 139 -13.80 -12.60 -7.92
C ASP A 139 -15.28 -12.31 -8.25
N ASP A 140 -15.91 -13.14 -9.09
CA ASP A 140 -17.33 -13.02 -9.44
C ASP A 140 -18.24 -13.51 -8.31
N GLU A 141 -17.82 -14.52 -7.57
CA GLU A 141 -18.61 -15.19 -6.53
C GLU A 141 -18.38 -14.61 -5.13
N THR A 142 -17.34 -13.80 -4.96
CA THR A 142 -16.98 -13.19 -3.68
C THR A 142 -17.06 -11.68 -3.73
N ARG A 143 -17.07 -11.06 -2.55
CA ARG A 143 -16.92 -9.61 -2.43
C ARG A 143 -16.02 -9.24 -1.25
N ILE A 144 -15.43 -8.08 -1.34
CA ILE A 144 -14.71 -7.42 -0.25
C ILE A 144 -15.70 -6.63 0.60
N VAL A 145 -15.59 -6.79 1.91
CA VAL A 145 -16.42 -6.13 2.91
C VAL A 145 -15.84 -4.78 3.31
#